data_d5037623eb2ee6690fc9ffa0d1cd9871
#
_entry.id   d5037623eb2ee6690fc9ffa0d1cd9871
#
_cell.length_a   1.000
_cell.length_b   1.000
_cell.length_c   1.000
_cell.angle_alpha   90.00
_cell.angle_beta   90.00
_cell.angle_gamma   90.00
#
_symmetry.space_group_name_H-M   'P 1'
#
loop_
_entity.id
_entity.type
_entity.pdbx_description
1 polymer ?
#
loop_
_entity_poly.entity_id
_entity_poly.type
_entity_poly.pdbx_seq_one_letter_code
_entity_poly.pdbx_strand_id
1 'polypeptide(L)'
;YLDDSPEEFFILSNKNNQRNFALYKAPLSNKGEKNWKCIVEHNQNELLEDFQIFKNKIVLETRKNGLPQLAIIDRNNNRKTYIKFQDSSYAANLASNPNYNSNSFKYVYSSLTTPSTIYSQSFLSGYRRKVWQQKFNNFKEHTYETKRVMIKARDGEKIPVSLIYKKGVTLKSAPLLMYGYGSYGLIVEPSFKLSFLPLVDEGFIFAIAHIR
;
A
#
# COMPACT_ATOMS: atom_id res chain seq x y z
N TYR A 1 -0.05 -7.45 16.40
CA TYR A 1 -1.24 -6.60 16.29
C TYR A 1 -2.50 -7.44 16.52
N LEU A 2 -3.46 -6.89 17.19
CA LEU A 2 -4.74 -7.54 17.53
C LEU A 2 -5.88 -6.63 17.09
N ASP A 3 -6.90 -7.23 16.48
CA ASP A 3 -8.22 -6.63 16.26
C ASP A 3 -9.27 -7.65 16.72
N ASP A 4 -10.47 -7.21 17.01
CA ASP A 4 -11.55 -8.07 17.48
C ASP A 4 -12.84 -7.90 16.71
N SER A 5 -13.62 -8.95 16.72
CA SER A 5 -15.04 -8.98 16.37
C SER A 5 -15.83 -9.38 17.61
N PRO A 6 -17.16 -9.35 17.59
CA PRO A 6 -17.97 -9.76 18.74
C PRO A 6 -17.68 -11.17 19.31
N GLU A 7 -17.06 -12.04 18.51
CA GLU A 7 -16.87 -13.46 18.90
C GLU A 7 -15.41 -13.94 18.78
N GLU A 8 -14.55 -13.24 18.06
CA GLU A 8 -13.21 -13.70 17.70
C GLU A 8 -12.16 -12.60 17.84
N PHE A 9 -10.95 -12.95 18.25
CA PHE A 9 -9.74 -12.16 18.07
C PHE A 9 -9.09 -12.49 16.74
N PHE A 10 -8.54 -11.47 16.09
CA PHE A 10 -7.69 -11.58 14.91
C PHE A 10 -6.27 -11.14 15.26
N ILE A 11 -5.30 -11.95 14.90
CA ILE A 11 -3.94 -11.84 15.41
C ILE A 11 -2.97 -11.86 14.22
N LEU A 12 -2.30 -10.73 13.97
CA LEU A 12 -1.18 -10.64 13.04
C LEU A 12 0.08 -11.10 13.79
N SER A 13 0.72 -12.17 13.32
CA SER A 13 1.86 -12.76 14.00
C SER A 13 2.90 -13.30 13.01
N ASN A 14 4.17 -13.19 13.41
CA ASN A 14 5.32 -13.78 12.73
C ASN A 14 5.79 -15.06 13.42
N LYS A 15 4.92 -15.76 14.15
CA LYS A 15 5.26 -17.01 14.83
C LYS A 15 5.88 -18.01 13.84
N ASN A 16 6.65 -18.97 14.35
CA ASN A 16 7.36 -19.98 13.56
C ASN A 16 8.33 -19.36 12.51
N ASN A 17 8.96 -18.23 12.84
CA ASN A 17 9.90 -17.50 11.97
C ASN A 17 9.29 -17.03 10.63
N GLN A 18 8.00 -16.80 10.58
CA GLN A 18 7.27 -16.30 9.42
C GLN A 18 7.51 -14.80 9.22
N ARG A 19 8.66 -14.42 8.66
CA ARG A 19 9.11 -13.03 8.55
C ARG A 19 8.09 -12.07 7.95
N ASN A 20 7.27 -12.54 7.01
CA ASN A 20 6.24 -11.75 6.32
C ASN A 20 4.87 -11.87 6.97
N PHE A 21 4.80 -12.35 8.21
CA PHE A 21 3.60 -12.51 9.01
C PHE A 21 2.56 -13.46 8.40
N ALA A 22 1.62 -13.83 9.23
CA ALA A 22 0.40 -14.55 8.90
C ALA A 22 -0.75 -14.01 9.76
N LEU A 23 -1.99 -14.15 9.32
CA LEU A 23 -3.17 -13.75 10.06
C LEU A 23 -3.85 -14.98 10.65
N TYR A 24 -4.09 -14.93 11.94
CA TYR A 24 -4.77 -15.97 12.69
C TYR A 24 -6.05 -15.41 13.32
N LYS A 25 -6.95 -16.31 13.72
CA LYS A 25 -8.09 -16.00 14.57
C LYS A 25 -8.20 -16.96 15.73
N ALA A 26 -8.76 -16.51 16.84
CA ALA A 26 -9.04 -17.33 18.01
C ALA A 26 -10.38 -16.91 18.64
N PRO A 27 -11.14 -17.84 19.27
CA PRO A 27 -12.35 -17.48 20.00
C PRO A 27 -12.04 -16.56 21.18
N LEU A 28 -12.90 -15.60 21.47
CA LEU A 28 -12.77 -14.72 22.63
C LEU A 28 -12.74 -15.51 23.96
N SER A 29 -13.46 -16.63 24.01
CA SER A 29 -13.53 -17.51 25.19
C SER A 29 -12.25 -18.31 25.44
N ASN A 30 -11.40 -18.49 24.41
CA ASN A 30 -10.18 -19.29 24.51
C ASN A 30 -9.06 -18.75 23.59
N LYS A 31 -8.33 -17.79 24.10
CA LYS A 31 -7.33 -16.97 23.36
C LYS A 31 -5.96 -17.63 23.24
N GLY A 32 -5.74 -18.78 23.92
CA GLY A 32 -4.44 -19.45 23.92
C GLY A 32 -3.95 -19.81 22.51
N GLU A 33 -2.64 -19.70 22.27
CA GLU A 33 -2.02 -19.91 20.95
C GLU A 33 -2.37 -21.24 20.30
N LYS A 34 -2.56 -22.29 21.10
CA LYS A 34 -3.02 -23.62 20.64
C LYS A 34 -4.37 -23.61 19.91
N ASN A 35 -5.17 -22.55 20.11
CA ASN A 35 -6.49 -22.39 19.49
C ASN A 35 -6.48 -21.45 18.28
N TRP A 36 -5.30 -20.94 17.91
CA TRP A 36 -5.17 -20.06 16.76
C TRP A 36 -5.36 -20.85 15.46
N LYS A 37 -6.32 -20.41 14.66
CA LYS A 37 -6.57 -20.92 13.32
C LYS A 37 -6.02 -19.94 12.30
N CYS A 38 -5.13 -20.40 11.41
CA CYS A 38 -4.61 -19.58 10.33
C CYS A 38 -5.72 -19.28 9.31
N ILE A 39 -5.87 -18.03 8.92
CA ILE A 39 -6.82 -17.56 7.90
C ILE A 39 -6.13 -16.88 6.72
N VAL A 40 -4.92 -16.36 6.92
CA VAL A 40 -4.03 -15.91 5.84
C VAL A 40 -2.65 -16.49 6.12
N GLU A 41 -2.24 -17.40 5.25
CA GLU A 41 -0.94 -18.06 5.38
C GLU A 41 0.21 -17.08 5.06
N HIS A 42 1.35 -17.35 5.69
CA HIS A 42 2.60 -16.67 5.38
C HIS A 42 2.96 -16.84 3.90
N ASN A 43 3.40 -15.75 3.27
CA ASN A 43 3.90 -15.76 1.90
C ASN A 43 5.31 -15.15 1.86
N GLN A 44 6.30 -15.87 1.33
CA GLN A 44 7.68 -15.40 1.24
C GLN A 44 7.84 -14.15 0.34
N ASN A 45 6.93 -13.95 -0.62
CA ASN A 45 6.98 -12.88 -1.62
C ASN A 45 6.00 -11.73 -1.34
N GLU A 46 5.25 -11.80 -0.24
CA GLU A 46 4.23 -10.80 0.10
C GLU A 46 4.21 -10.59 1.61
N LEU A 47 4.61 -9.41 2.06
CA LEU A 47 4.55 -9.00 3.46
C LEU A 47 3.10 -8.63 3.81
N LEU A 48 2.57 -9.17 4.90
CA LEU A 48 1.29 -8.74 5.47
C LEU A 48 1.58 -7.67 6.52
N GLU A 49 1.23 -6.41 6.21
CA GLU A 49 1.57 -5.23 7.02
C GLU A 49 0.50 -4.93 8.06
N ASP A 50 -0.77 -4.97 7.65
CA ASP A 50 -1.91 -4.64 8.52
C ASP A 50 -3.20 -5.27 8.00
N PHE A 51 -4.27 -5.19 8.79
CA PHE A 51 -5.59 -5.67 8.40
C PHE A 51 -6.70 -4.93 9.14
N GLN A 52 -7.90 -4.99 8.60
CA GLN A 52 -9.11 -4.49 9.26
C GLN A 52 -10.28 -5.45 9.09
N ILE A 53 -11.02 -5.65 10.17
CA ILE A 53 -12.12 -6.60 10.23
C ILE A 53 -13.45 -5.89 10.03
N PHE A 54 -14.28 -6.47 9.16
CA PHE A 54 -15.68 -6.13 8.97
C PHE A 54 -16.53 -7.40 9.15
N LYS A 55 -17.83 -7.24 9.33
CA LYS A 55 -18.75 -8.37 9.57
C LYS A 55 -18.55 -9.53 8.59
N ASN A 56 -18.50 -9.25 7.29
CA ASN A 56 -18.42 -10.25 6.23
C ASN A 56 -17.11 -10.19 5.43
N LYS A 57 -16.21 -9.26 5.73
CA LYS A 57 -14.99 -9.04 4.97
C LYS A 57 -13.80 -8.77 5.91
N ILE A 58 -12.62 -9.07 5.42
CA ILE A 58 -11.35 -8.62 5.98
C ILE A 58 -10.66 -7.84 4.88
N VAL A 59 -10.15 -6.65 5.19
CA VAL A 59 -9.29 -5.92 4.27
C VAL A 59 -7.87 -6.02 4.78
N LEU A 60 -6.96 -6.44 3.92
CA LEU A 60 -5.54 -6.58 4.21
C LEU A 60 -4.76 -5.45 3.56
N GLU A 61 -3.78 -4.94 4.27
CA GLU A 61 -2.64 -4.22 3.71
C GLU A 61 -1.49 -5.20 3.53
N THR A 62 -1.02 -5.34 2.30
CA THR A 62 0.11 -6.20 2.00
C THR A 62 1.12 -5.45 1.15
N ARG A 63 2.37 -5.93 1.08
CA ARG A 63 3.40 -5.37 0.24
C ARG A 63 4.06 -6.44 -0.61
N LYS A 64 4.08 -6.20 -1.91
CA LYS A 64 4.71 -7.10 -2.88
C LYS A 64 5.60 -6.31 -3.83
N ASN A 65 6.85 -6.76 -3.99
CA ASN A 65 7.83 -6.07 -4.83
C ASN A 65 7.98 -4.57 -4.47
N GLY A 66 7.91 -4.24 -3.18
CA GLY A 66 8.00 -2.86 -2.69
C GLY A 66 6.77 -1.97 -2.98
N LEU A 67 5.64 -2.52 -3.48
CA LEU A 67 4.38 -1.78 -3.64
C LEU A 67 3.34 -2.24 -2.63
N PRO A 68 2.64 -1.31 -1.97
CA PRO A 68 1.50 -1.65 -1.14
C PRO A 68 0.37 -2.23 -2.00
N GLN A 69 -0.33 -3.20 -1.44
CA GLN A 69 -1.51 -3.82 -2.04
C GLN A 69 -2.64 -3.79 -1.03
N LEU A 70 -3.84 -3.49 -1.47
CA LEU A 70 -5.04 -3.71 -0.67
C LEU A 70 -5.77 -4.94 -1.21
N ALA A 71 -6.09 -5.89 -0.33
CA ALA A 71 -6.81 -7.08 -0.68
C ALA A 71 -8.05 -7.25 0.21
N ILE A 72 -9.13 -7.74 -0.36
CA ILE A 72 -10.39 -8.03 0.33
C ILE A 72 -10.53 -9.55 0.40
N ILE A 73 -10.73 -10.07 1.61
CA ILE A 73 -11.10 -11.47 1.84
C ILE A 73 -12.59 -11.53 2.19
N ASP A 74 -13.33 -12.37 1.51
CA ASP A 74 -14.70 -12.73 1.89
C ASP A 74 -14.65 -13.77 2.99
N ARG A 75 -15.25 -13.48 4.16
CA ARG A 75 -15.23 -14.38 5.33
C ARG A 75 -16.09 -15.63 5.15
N ASN A 76 -17.00 -15.64 4.18
CA ASN A 76 -17.89 -16.79 3.95
C ASN A 76 -17.23 -17.88 3.10
N ASN A 77 -16.37 -17.48 2.14
CA ASN A 77 -15.78 -18.42 1.17
C ASN A 77 -14.26 -18.31 1.04
N ASN A 78 -13.62 -17.46 1.85
CA ASN A 78 -12.17 -17.18 1.87
C ASN A 78 -11.60 -16.68 0.54
N ARG A 79 -12.44 -16.16 -0.37
CA ARG A 79 -11.97 -15.62 -1.64
C ARG A 79 -11.22 -14.31 -1.41
N LYS A 80 -9.95 -14.26 -1.83
CA LYS A 80 -9.09 -13.06 -1.80
C LYS A 80 -9.16 -12.34 -3.15
N THR A 81 -9.37 -11.03 -3.13
CA THR A 81 -9.41 -10.16 -4.32
C THR A 81 -8.60 -8.91 -4.08
N TYR A 82 -7.65 -8.59 -4.97
CA TYR A 82 -6.84 -7.38 -4.88
C TYR A 82 -7.51 -6.19 -5.53
N ILE A 83 -7.31 -5.01 -4.93
CA ILE A 83 -7.70 -3.73 -5.54
C ILE A 83 -6.66 -3.37 -6.59
N LYS A 84 -7.14 -3.04 -7.79
CA LYS A 84 -6.27 -2.59 -8.87
C LYS A 84 -6.13 -1.07 -8.83
N PHE A 85 -4.89 -0.59 -8.86
CA PHE A 85 -4.53 0.81 -9.03
C PHE A 85 -3.96 1.04 -10.43
N GLN A 86 -4.09 2.27 -10.96
CA GLN A 86 -3.67 2.59 -12.33
C GLN A 86 -2.19 2.99 -12.40
N ASP A 87 -1.70 3.70 -11.38
CA ASP A 87 -0.32 4.15 -11.34
C ASP A 87 0.65 2.99 -11.15
N SER A 88 1.81 3.06 -11.78
CA SER A 88 2.88 2.06 -11.64
C SER A 88 3.61 2.17 -10.29
N SER A 89 3.52 3.32 -9.63
CA SER A 89 4.09 3.63 -8.33
C SER A 89 3.10 4.46 -7.53
N TYR A 90 2.73 3.97 -6.35
CA TYR A 90 1.72 4.60 -5.50
C TYR A 90 1.91 4.19 -4.03
N ALA A 91 1.27 4.95 -3.16
CA ALA A 91 1.00 4.62 -1.77
C ALA A 91 -0.49 4.33 -1.60
N ALA A 92 -0.84 3.29 -0.86
CA ALA A 92 -2.23 2.95 -0.55
C ALA A 92 -2.31 2.29 0.82
N ASN A 93 -3.05 2.90 1.74
CA ASN A 93 -3.19 2.43 3.12
C ASN A 93 -4.65 2.53 3.58
N LEU A 94 -5.06 1.67 4.47
CA LEU A 94 -6.37 1.75 5.12
C LEU A 94 -6.52 3.10 5.84
N ALA A 95 -7.68 3.71 5.70
CA ALA A 95 -8.09 4.84 6.52
C ALA A 95 -8.85 4.33 7.76
N SER A 96 -9.25 5.21 8.65
CA SER A 96 -10.11 4.85 9.78
C SER A 96 -11.48 4.34 9.30
N ASN A 97 -11.83 3.13 9.72
CA ASN A 97 -13.09 2.45 9.40
C ASN A 97 -13.74 1.86 10.68
N PRO A 98 -14.23 2.69 11.61
CA PRO A 98 -14.66 2.22 12.92
C PRO A 98 -15.96 1.39 12.90
N ASN A 99 -16.70 1.39 11.80
CA ASN A 99 -17.97 0.68 11.72
C ASN A 99 -17.78 -0.75 11.19
N TYR A 100 -17.77 -1.72 12.10
CA TYR A 100 -17.69 -3.16 11.82
C TYR A 100 -18.78 -3.65 10.83
N ASN A 101 -19.99 -3.09 10.88
CA ASN A 101 -21.12 -3.48 10.02
C ASN A 101 -21.14 -2.76 8.67
N SER A 102 -20.11 -1.98 8.34
CA SER A 102 -20.09 -1.24 7.08
C SER A 102 -20.05 -2.16 5.85
N ASN A 103 -20.78 -1.77 4.80
CA ASN A 103 -20.76 -2.41 3.48
C ASN A 103 -19.71 -1.77 2.54
N SER A 104 -18.87 -0.89 3.06
CA SER A 104 -17.77 -0.25 2.35
C SER A 104 -16.63 0.04 3.29
N PHE A 105 -15.44 0.24 2.75
CA PHE A 105 -14.29 0.68 3.51
C PHE A 105 -13.60 1.87 2.84
N LYS A 106 -12.88 2.64 3.65
CA LYS A 106 -12.11 3.79 3.21
C LYS A 106 -10.62 3.45 3.21
N TYR A 107 -9.93 4.03 2.26
CA TYR A 107 -8.47 3.96 2.18
C TYR A 107 -7.92 5.27 1.64
N VAL A 108 -6.69 5.57 1.97
CA VAL A 108 -5.92 6.70 1.44
C VAL A 108 -5.11 6.20 0.25
N TYR A 109 -5.12 6.96 -0.82
CA TYR A 109 -4.31 6.71 -2.00
C TYR A 109 -3.53 7.97 -2.38
N SER A 110 -2.30 7.80 -2.81
CA SER A 110 -1.48 8.87 -3.39
C SER A 110 -0.50 8.27 -4.39
N SER A 111 -0.06 9.05 -5.36
CA SER A 111 1.09 8.70 -6.23
C SER A 111 2.00 9.91 -6.36
N LEU A 112 3.09 9.82 -7.10
CA LEU A 112 3.97 10.98 -7.34
C LEU A 112 3.26 12.13 -8.06
N THR A 113 2.17 11.84 -8.78
CA THR A 113 1.35 12.83 -9.50
C THR A 113 -0.06 13.00 -8.93
N THR A 114 -0.51 12.11 -8.07
CA THR A 114 -1.86 12.18 -7.49
C THR A 114 -1.78 12.61 -6.02
N PRO A 115 -2.30 13.80 -5.66
CA PRO A 115 -2.41 14.25 -4.28
C PRO A 115 -3.15 13.25 -3.39
N SER A 116 -2.87 13.31 -2.09
CA SER A 116 -3.54 12.44 -1.10
C SER A 116 -5.04 12.46 -1.28
N THR A 117 -5.62 11.29 -1.49
CA THR A 117 -7.04 11.10 -1.84
C THR A 117 -7.64 10.01 -0.97
N ILE A 118 -8.77 10.29 -0.35
CA ILE A 118 -9.55 9.30 0.39
C ILE A 118 -10.62 8.73 -0.54
N TYR A 119 -10.59 7.43 -0.70
CA TYR A 119 -11.62 6.69 -1.42
C TYR A 119 -12.49 5.89 -0.44
N SER A 120 -13.77 5.73 -0.79
CA SER A 120 -14.66 4.73 -0.21
C SER A 120 -14.98 3.69 -1.27
N GLN A 121 -14.78 2.42 -0.96
CA GLN A 121 -15.04 1.32 -1.88
C GLN A 121 -16.11 0.39 -1.33
N SER A 122 -17.14 0.12 -2.13
CA SER A 122 -18.19 -0.83 -1.80
C SER A 122 -17.69 -2.27 -1.86
N PHE A 123 -17.99 -3.07 -0.84
CA PHE A 123 -17.72 -4.50 -0.84
C PHE A 123 -18.58 -5.28 -1.83
N LEU A 124 -19.78 -4.78 -2.13
CA LEU A 124 -20.75 -5.48 -2.96
C LEU A 124 -20.49 -5.29 -4.44
N SER A 125 -20.39 -4.02 -4.87
CA SER A 125 -20.25 -3.64 -6.28
C SER A 125 -18.82 -3.42 -6.72
N GLY A 126 -17.87 -3.28 -5.77
CA GLY A 126 -16.51 -2.83 -6.05
C GLY A 126 -16.41 -1.36 -6.48
N TYR A 127 -17.56 -0.64 -6.54
CA TYR A 127 -17.59 0.77 -6.92
C TYR A 127 -16.77 1.61 -5.96
N ARG A 128 -15.91 2.46 -6.54
CA ARG A 128 -15.01 3.36 -5.84
C ARG A 128 -15.50 4.79 -5.98
N ARG A 129 -15.72 5.45 -4.85
CA ARG A 129 -16.10 6.87 -4.78
C ARG A 129 -14.97 7.66 -4.13
N LYS A 130 -14.53 8.74 -4.78
CA LYS A 130 -13.64 9.73 -4.17
C LYS A 130 -14.41 10.50 -3.10
N VAL A 131 -13.97 10.42 -1.84
CA VAL A 131 -14.58 11.09 -0.69
C VAL A 131 -13.94 12.45 -0.49
N TRP A 132 -12.62 12.51 -0.60
CA TRP A 132 -11.84 13.72 -0.39
C TRP A 132 -10.54 13.64 -1.18
N GLN A 133 -10.03 14.78 -1.60
CA GLN A 133 -8.71 14.90 -2.21
C GLN A 133 -8.08 16.21 -1.79
N GLN A 134 -6.81 16.17 -1.40
CA GLN A 134 -6.02 17.36 -1.15
C GLN A 134 -5.91 18.18 -2.44
N LYS A 135 -6.21 19.46 -2.35
CA LYS A 135 -6.18 20.37 -3.49
C LYS A 135 -4.94 21.28 -3.39
N PHE A 136 -4.34 21.53 -4.55
CA PHE A 136 -3.24 22.46 -4.69
C PHE A 136 -3.55 23.41 -5.83
N ASN A 137 -3.37 24.71 -5.58
CA ASN A 137 -3.48 25.73 -6.62
C ASN A 137 -2.31 25.55 -7.60
N ASN A 138 -2.58 25.68 -8.89
CA ASN A 138 -1.59 25.63 -9.97
C ASN A 138 -0.92 24.26 -10.23
N PHE A 139 -1.29 23.21 -9.51
CA PHE A 139 -0.83 21.86 -9.83
C PHE A 139 -1.64 21.23 -10.98
N LYS A 140 -0.94 20.79 -12.02
CA LYS A 140 -1.53 20.13 -13.20
C LYS A 140 -0.92 18.75 -13.36
N GLU A 141 -1.60 17.71 -12.90
CA GLU A 141 -1.15 16.32 -12.92
C GLU A 141 -0.66 15.87 -14.31
N HIS A 142 -1.38 16.24 -15.37
CA HIS A 142 -1.08 15.86 -16.74
C HIS A 142 0.24 16.45 -17.30
N THR A 143 0.90 17.38 -16.58
CA THR A 143 2.21 17.95 -16.95
C THR A 143 3.34 16.95 -16.72
N TYR A 144 3.14 15.98 -15.83
CA TYR A 144 4.18 15.06 -15.37
C TYR A 144 3.94 13.65 -15.89
N GLU A 145 5.01 12.87 -15.92
CA GLU A 145 5.01 11.43 -16.15
C GLU A 145 5.68 10.72 -15.00
N THR A 146 5.19 9.53 -14.69
CA THR A 146 5.78 8.65 -13.70
C THR A 146 6.21 7.35 -14.34
N LYS A 147 7.28 6.77 -13.83
CA LYS A 147 7.77 5.47 -14.28
C LYS A 147 8.31 4.68 -13.08
N ARG A 148 8.13 3.38 -13.12
CA ARG A 148 8.76 2.47 -12.19
C ARG A 148 9.71 1.56 -12.94
N VAL A 149 10.95 1.49 -12.48
CA VAL A 149 12.00 0.66 -13.07
C VAL A 149 12.58 -0.27 -12.01
N MET A 150 13.12 -1.40 -12.44
CA MET A 150 13.84 -2.35 -11.60
C MET A 150 15.32 -2.24 -11.92
N ILE A 151 16.12 -1.80 -10.97
CA ILE A 151 17.56 -1.64 -11.11
C ILE A 151 18.27 -2.81 -10.44
N LYS A 152 19.18 -3.46 -11.16
CA LYS A 152 19.98 -4.55 -10.61
C LYS A 152 21.06 -3.98 -9.68
N ALA A 153 21.07 -4.37 -8.41
CA ALA A 153 22.09 -4.03 -7.44
C ALA A 153 23.36 -4.88 -7.65
N ARG A 154 24.46 -4.55 -6.94
CA ARG A 154 25.74 -5.25 -7.05
C ARG A 154 25.66 -6.72 -6.67
N ASP A 155 24.79 -7.07 -5.74
CA ASP A 155 24.54 -8.45 -5.29
C ASP A 155 23.55 -9.22 -6.21
N GLY A 156 23.08 -8.59 -7.29
CA GLY A 156 22.18 -9.20 -8.26
C GLY A 156 20.70 -8.97 -8.00
N GLU A 157 20.33 -8.48 -6.82
CA GLU A 157 18.94 -8.19 -6.46
C GLU A 157 18.35 -7.01 -7.26
N LYS A 158 17.06 -7.05 -7.49
CA LYS A 158 16.34 -5.99 -8.21
C LYS A 158 15.74 -4.99 -7.25
N ILE A 159 16.23 -3.75 -7.29
CA ILE A 159 15.74 -2.63 -6.49
C ILE A 159 14.72 -1.84 -7.31
N PRO A 160 13.47 -1.68 -6.83
CA PRO A 160 12.50 -0.83 -7.48
C PRO A 160 12.89 0.65 -7.32
N VAL A 161 12.73 1.41 -8.38
CA VAL A 161 12.94 2.87 -8.38
C VAL A 161 11.74 3.54 -9.00
N SER A 162 11.11 4.44 -8.27
CA SER A 162 9.98 5.25 -8.74
C SER A 162 10.49 6.60 -9.23
N LEU A 163 10.08 7.00 -10.43
CA LEU A 163 10.54 8.22 -11.10
C LEU A 163 9.35 9.15 -11.36
N ILE A 164 9.60 10.46 -11.24
CA ILE A 164 8.73 11.50 -11.79
C ILE A 164 9.57 12.50 -12.57
N TYR A 165 9.06 12.95 -13.70
CA TYR A 165 9.67 13.95 -14.57
C TYR A 165 8.61 14.73 -15.35
N LYS A 166 8.95 15.90 -15.83
CA LYS A 166 8.09 16.73 -16.70
C LYS A 166 8.02 16.11 -18.10
N LYS A 167 6.85 16.11 -18.71
CA LYS A 167 6.69 15.66 -20.09
C LYS A 167 7.63 16.40 -21.05
N GLY A 168 8.23 15.67 -21.97
CA GLY A 168 9.19 16.22 -22.94
C GLY A 168 10.64 16.23 -22.47
N VAL A 169 10.92 15.88 -21.21
CA VAL A 169 12.30 15.76 -20.69
C VAL A 169 13.01 14.57 -21.34
N THR A 170 14.23 14.78 -21.82
CA THR A 170 15.08 13.72 -22.36
C THR A 170 15.78 12.98 -21.22
N LEU A 171 15.27 11.82 -20.82
CA LEU A 171 15.72 11.08 -19.63
C LEU A 171 17.22 10.74 -19.60
N LYS A 172 17.87 10.59 -20.77
CA LYS A 172 19.32 10.24 -20.85
C LYS A 172 20.24 11.40 -20.43
N SER A 173 19.81 12.65 -20.58
CA SER A 173 20.61 13.84 -20.35
C SER A 173 20.09 14.73 -19.21
N ALA A 174 18.92 14.43 -18.67
CA ALA A 174 18.34 15.19 -17.59
C ALA A 174 19.11 14.98 -16.26
N PRO A 175 19.29 16.03 -15.44
CA PRO A 175 19.84 15.88 -14.12
C PRO A 175 18.90 15.03 -13.25
N LEU A 176 19.48 14.23 -12.35
CA LEU A 176 18.76 13.29 -11.49
C LEU A 176 18.96 13.67 -10.02
N LEU A 177 17.85 13.90 -9.30
CA LEU A 177 17.83 13.90 -7.84
C LEU A 177 17.27 12.58 -7.34
N MET A 178 18.10 11.77 -6.69
CA MET A 178 17.71 10.49 -6.13
C MET A 178 17.60 10.54 -4.61
N TYR A 179 16.51 10.06 -4.08
CA TYR A 179 16.29 9.91 -2.65
C TYR A 179 16.11 8.44 -2.29
N GLY A 180 16.71 8.02 -1.18
CA GLY A 180 16.56 6.65 -0.67
C GLY A 180 16.74 6.63 0.84
N TYR A 181 15.85 5.94 1.54
CA TYR A 181 15.92 5.71 2.97
C TYR A 181 15.23 4.38 3.32
N GLY A 182 15.77 3.62 4.25
CA GLY A 182 15.24 2.32 4.63
C GLY A 182 15.73 1.82 5.99
N SER A 183 16.07 2.72 6.93
CA SER A 183 16.41 2.36 8.31
C SER A 183 15.16 2.22 9.17
N TYR A 184 15.28 1.46 10.27
CA TYR A 184 14.20 1.28 11.28
C TYR A 184 12.90 0.71 10.72
N GLY A 185 12.95 -0.09 9.65
CA GLY A 185 11.76 -0.64 9.01
C GLY A 185 10.89 0.39 8.27
N LEU A 186 11.39 1.63 8.11
CA LEU A 186 10.66 2.67 7.40
C LEU A 186 10.82 2.51 5.88
N ILE A 187 9.74 2.75 5.16
CA ILE A 187 9.68 2.72 3.71
C ILE A 187 9.30 4.10 3.21
N VAL A 188 10.07 4.60 2.22
CA VAL A 188 9.72 5.85 1.53
C VAL A 188 8.70 5.55 0.46
N GLU A 189 7.46 5.92 0.73
CA GLU A 189 6.37 5.71 -0.22
C GLU A 189 6.42 6.73 -1.37
N PRO A 190 6.08 6.31 -2.60
CA PRO A 190 6.00 7.19 -3.77
C PRO A 190 4.70 8.01 -3.73
N SER A 191 4.54 8.82 -2.69
CA SER A 191 3.41 9.71 -2.46
C SER A 191 3.66 11.11 -3.00
N PHE A 192 2.59 11.84 -3.26
CA PHE A 192 2.64 13.23 -3.71
C PHE A 192 3.28 14.16 -2.67
N LYS A 193 4.23 14.95 -3.10
CA LYS A 193 4.84 16.03 -2.29
C LYS A 193 5.17 17.21 -3.20
N LEU A 194 4.81 18.42 -2.77
CA LEU A 194 5.15 19.63 -3.50
C LEU A 194 6.66 19.92 -3.51
N SER A 195 7.41 19.43 -2.53
CA SER A 195 8.81 19.80 -2.29
C SER A 195 9.76 19.43 -3.44
N PHE A 196 9.45 18.42 -4.24
CA PHE A 196 10.29 18.03 -5.37
C PHE A 196 9.84 18.66 -6.72
N LEU A 197 8.60 19.16 -6.80
CA LEU A 197 8.06 19.66 -8.07
C LEU A 197 8.84 20.86 -8.66
N PRO A 198 9.33 21.83 -7.87
CA PRO A 198 10.14 22.92 -8.45
C PRO A 198 11.35 22.42 -9.24
N LEU A 199 12.06 21.40 -8.74
CA LEU A 199 13.18 20.80 -9.47
C LEU A 199 12.72 20.05 -10.72
N VAL A 200 11.59 19.32 -10.61
CA VAL A 200 11.00 18.61 -11.76
C VAL A 200 10.56 19.60 -12.83
N ASP A 201 10.05 20.77 -12.46
CA ASP A 201 9.65 21.85 -13.39
C ASP A 201 10.87 22.44 -14.12
N GLU A 202 12.03 22.48 -13.48
CA GLU A 202 13.32 22.87 -14.06
C GLU A 202 13.98 21.75 -14.91
N GLY A 203 13.29 20.62 -15.14
CA GLY A 203 13.76 19.55 -15.99
C GLY A 203 14.53 18.43 -15.29
N PHE A 204 14.57 18.42 -13.96
CA PHE A 204 15.13 17.29 -13.21
C PHE A 204 14.21 16.07 -13.26
N ILE A 205 14.84 14.90 -13.18
CA ILE A 205 14.15 13.66 -12.79
C ILE A 205 14.26 13.56 -11.27
N PHE A 206 13.13 13.39 -10.58
CA PHE A 206 13.14 13.01 -9.17
C PHE A 206 12.91 11.49 -9.07
N ALA A 207 13.74 10.81 -8.29
CA ALA A 207 13.71 9.37 -8.12
C ALA A 207 13.65 8.97 -6.65
N ILE A 208 12.83 7.96 -6.33
CA ILE A 208 12.84 7.29 -5.03
C ILE A 208 13.36 5.88 -5.24
N ALA A 209 14.53 5.56 -4.68
CA ALA A 209 15.04 4.20 -4.60
C ALA A 209 14.42 3.50 -3.39
N HIS A 210 13.65 2.44 -3.64
CA HIS A 210 13.02 1.63 -2.59
C HIS A 210 14.04 0.61 -2.08
N ILE A 211 14.99 1.10 -1.29
CA ILE A 211 16.08 0.28 -0.74
C ILE A 211 15.56 -0.73 0.28
N ARG A 212 16.37 -1.74 0.55
CA ARG A 212 16.09 -2.87 1.47
C ARG A 212 16.40 -2.50 2.91
#